data_f6cd3ca86f16816e3ab5fd11acb9da45
#
_entry.id   f6cd3ca86f16816e3ab5fd11acb9da45
#
_cell.length_a   1.000
_cell.length_b   1.000
_cell.length_c   1.000
_cell.angle_alpha   90.00
_cell.angle_beta   90.00
_cell.angle_gamma   90.00
#
_symmetry.space_group_name_H-M   'P 1'
#
loop_
_entity.id
_entity.type
_entity.pdbx_description
1 polymer ?
#
loop_
_entity_poly.entity_id
_entity_poly.type
_entity_poly.pdbx_seq_one_letter_code
_entity_poly.pdbx_strand_id
1 'polypeptide(L)' 'MEAQKIIITGGATRIGAAIAERLSGFKVQILIQYNKSKSKAENLRNNLEQKGSKIYLIKADLGKEKDVLKIVKF' A
#
# COMPACT_ATOMS: atom_id res chain seq x y z
N MET A 1 -18.19 10.02 8.79
CA MET A 1 -16.78 9.76 9.14
C MET A 1 -15.96 9.68 7.88
N GLU A 2 -14.90 10.44 7.80
CA GLU A 2 -14.04 10.45 6.63
C GLU A 2 -13.19 9.20 6.53
N ALA A 3 -12.91 8.78 5.29
CA ALA A 3 -12.01 7.67 5.05
C ALA A 3 -10.58 8.02 5.49
N GLN A 4 -9.91 7.10 6.14
CA GLN A 4 -8.51 7.28 6.51
C GLN A 4 -7.61 6.92 5.32
N LYS A 5 -6.57 7.70 5.15
CA LYS A 5 -5.53 7.42 4.15
C LYS A 5 -4.27 6.97 4.85
N ILE A 6 -3.76 5.84 4.44
CA ILE A 6 -2.57 5.24 5.05
C ILE A 6 -1.57 4.94 3.95
N ILE A 7 -0.30 5.25 4.20
CA ILE A 7 0.79 4.93 3.27
C ILE A 7 1.70 3.93 3.96
N ILE A 8 1.92 2.80 3.30
CA ILE A 8 2.80 1.76 3.82
C ILE A 8 3.94 1.55 2.85
N THR A 9 5.14 1.92 3.26
CA THR A 9 6.34 1.67 2.47
C THR A 9 6.78 0.23 2.69
N GLY A 10 7.21 -0.43 1.63
CA GLY A 10 7.56 -1.84 1.72
C GLY A 10 6.36 -2.71 2.07
N GLY A 11 5.16 -2.29 1.68
CA GLY A 11 3.92 -2.98 2.06
C GLY A 11 3.80 -4.39 1.52
N ALA A 12 4.54 -4.72 0.46
CA ALA A 12 4.54 -6.07 -0.10
C ALA A 12 5.47 -7.02 0.65
N THR A 13 6.26 -6.53 1.60
CA THR A 13 7.10 -7.37 2.45
C THR A 13 6.23 -8.05 3.50
N ARG A 14 6.79 -9.09 4.15
CA ARG A 14 6.08 -9.83 5.18
C ARG A 14 5.57 -8.92 6.30
N ILE A 15 6.43 -8.02 6.77
CA ILE A 15 6.07 -7.10 7.85
C ILE A 15 5.04 -6.07 7.39
N GLY A 16 5.29 -5.47 6.24
CA GLY A 16 4.37 -4.47 5.68
C GLY A 16 2.99 -5.05 5.39
N ALA A 17 2.94 -6.29 4.89
CA ALA A 17 1.68 -6.97 4.63
C ALA A 17 0.90 -7.20 5.92
N ALA A 18 1.58 -7.61 6.99
CA ALA A 18 0.93 -7.81 8.28
C ALA A 18 0.35 -6.51 8.84
N ILE A 19 1.08 -5.41 8.68
CA ILE A 19 0.60 -4.10 9.11
C ILE A 19 -0.63 -3.69 8.28
N ALA A 20 -0.57 -3.88 6.96
CA ALA A 20 -1.67 -3.54 6.08
C ALA A 20 -2.93 -4.33 6.43
N GLU A 21 -2.79 -5.62 6.71
CA GLU A 21 -3.91 -6.46 7.10
C GLU A 21 -4.55 -6.00 8.39
N ARG A 22 -3.74 -5.56 9.35
CA ARG A 22 -4.25 -5.05 10.62
C ARG A 22 -5.00 -3.74 10.47
N LEU A 23 -4.54 -2.89 9.56
CA LEU A 23 -5.13 -1.58 9.35
C LEU A 23 -6.25 -1.59 8.32
N SER A 24 -6.41 -2.71 7.58
CA SER A 24 -7.42 -2.81 6.54
C SER A 24 -8.83 -2.84 7.13
N GLY A 25 -9.79 -2.46 6.33
CA GLY A 25 -11.17 -2.47 6.73
C GLY A 25 -11.98 -1.47 5.94
N PHE A 26 -13.22 -1.34 6.33
CA PHE A 26 -14.17 -0.47 5.67
C PHE A 26 -13.77 1.01 5.85
N LYS A 27 -13.80 1.78 4.77
CA LYS A 27 -13.44 3.20 4.74
C LYS A 27 -11.96 3.49 4.98
N VAL A 28 -11.09 2.53 4.68
CA VAL A 28 -9.66 2.76 4.75
C VAL A 28 -9.09 2.77 3.34
N GLN A 29 -8.30 3.76 3.01
CA GLN A 29 -7.55 3.82 1.76
C GLN A 29 -6.09 3.59 2.08
N ILE A 30 -5.48 2.62 1.44
CA ILE A 30 -4.08 2.27 1.71
C ILE A 30 -3.29 2.36 0.41
N LEU A 31 -2.23 3.16 0.43
CA LEU A 31 -1.24 3.18 -0.64
C LEU A 31 -0.09 2.27 -0.23
N ILE A 32 0.16 1.25 -1.04
CA ILE A 32 1.24 0.31 -0.79
C ILE A 32 2.36 0.59 -1.77
N GLN A 33 3.51 0.95 -1.24
CA GLN A 33 4.71 1.16 -2.03
C GLN A 33 5.49 -0.16 -2.12
N TYR A 34 5.94 -0.50 -3.31
CA TYR A 34 6.80 -1.65 -3.54
C TYR A 34 7.89 -1.27 -4.54
N ASN A 35 8.99 -2.02 -4.54
CA ASN A 35 10.05 -1.81 -5.52
C ASN A 35 10.10 -2.94 -6.55
N LYS A 36 10.28 -4.18 -6.11
CA LYS A 36 10.46 -5.32 -7.02
C LYS A 36 9.42 -6.41 -6.88
N SER A 37 8.63 -6.38 -5.85
CA SER A 37 7.71 -7.47 -5.52
C SER A 37 6.30 -7.18 -6.05
N LYS A 38 6.18 -6.99 -7.36
CA LYS A 38 4.89 -6.65 -7.97
C LYS A 38 3.82 -7.70 -7.71
N SER A 39 4.15 -8.97 -7.91
CA SER A 39 3.18 -10.06 -7.70
C SER A 39 2.68 -10.11 -6.27
N LYS A 40 3.58 -9.94 -5.31
CA LYS A 40 3.20 -9.93 -3.90
C LYS A 40 2.32 -8.73 -3.57
N ALA A 41 2.64 -7.57 -4.15
CA ALA A 41 1.83 -6.37 -3.95
C ALA A 41 0.43 -6.55 -4.52
N GLU A 42 0.30 -7.12 -5.70
CA GLU A 42 -1.00 -7.38 -6.31
C GLU A 42 -1.83 -8.38 -5.52
N ASN A 43 -1.18 -9.45 -5.03
CA ASN A 43 -1.88 -10.44 -4.21
C ASN A 43 -2.38 -9.81 -2.91
N LEU A 44 -1.56 -8.99 -2.28
CA LEU A 44 -1.95 -8.29 -1.07
C LEU A 44 -3.12 -7.34 -1.33
N ARG A 45 -3.07 -6.58 -2.42
CA ARG A 45 -4.16 -5.69 -2.81
C ARG A 45 -5.47 -6.48 -2.94
N ASN A 46 -5.43 -7.61 -3.64
CA ASN A 46 -6.64 -8.40 -3.85
C ASN A 46 -7.23 -8.90 -2.53
N ASN A 47 -6.37 -9.34 -1.62
CA ASN A 47 -6.82 -9.80 -0.31
C ASN A 47 -7.45 -8.68 0.51
N LEU A 48 -6.83 -7.51 0.50
CA LEU A 48 -7.31 -6.37 1.30
C LEU A 48 -8.59 -5.77 0.71
N GLU A 49 -8.72 -5.76 -0.61
CA GLU A 49 -9.93 -5.25 -1.25
C GLU A 49 -11.14 -6.12 -0.94
N GLN A 50 -10.94 -7.40 -0.73
CA GLN A 50 -12.01 -8.30 -0.30
C GLN A 50 -12.53 -7.93 1.09
N LYS A 51 -11.73 -7.27 1.90
CA LYS A 51 -12.11 -6.82 3.23
C LYS A 51 -12.73 -5.43 3.25
N GLY A 52 -12.93 -4.85 2.08
CA GLY A 52 -13.58 -3.54 1.96
C GLY A 52 -12.64 -2.35 1.91
N SER A 53 -11.34 -2.57 1.97
CA SER A 53 -10.36 -1.50 1.84
C SER A 53 -10.18 -1.08 0.40
N LYS A 54 -9.86 0.19 0.19
CA LYS A 54 -9.48 0.69 -1.12
C LYS A 54 -7.96 0.75 -1.19
N ILE A 55 -7.38 -0.01 -2.13
CA ILE A 55 -5.94 -0.20 -2.17
C ILE A 55 -5.36 0.39 -3.45
N TYR A 56 -4.28 1.13 -3.29
CA TYR A 56 -3.51 1.68 -4.39
C TYR A 56 -2.10 1.13 -4.31
N LEU A 57 -1.54 0.76 -5.44
CA LEU A 57 -0.17 0.28 -5.53
C LEU A 57 0.69 1.32 -6.23
N ILE A 58 1.89 1.52 -5.75
CA ILE A 58 2.86 2.37 -6.43
C ILE A 58 4.21 1.69 -6.44
N LYS A 59 4.80 1.59 -7.64
CA LYS A 59 6.17 1.11 -7.78
C LYS A 59 7.10 2.29 -7.61
N ALA A 60 7.95 2.23 -6.60
CA ALA A 60 8.86 3.33 -6.30
C ALA A 60 10.11 2.82 -5.62
N ASP A 61 11.26 3.34 -6.02
CA ASP A 61 12.53 3.08 -5.37
C ASP A 61 12.77 4.22 -4.38
N LEU A 62 12.73 3.92 -3.09
CA LEU A 62 12.87 4.93 -2.05
C LEU A 62 14.26 5.57 -2.02
N GLY A 63 15.23 4.98 -2.71
CA GLY A 63 16.53 5.61 -2.89
C GLY A 63 16.55 6.68 -3.97
N LYS A 64 15.47 6.86 -4.71
CA LYS A 64 15.36 7.84 -5.79
C LYS A 64 14.37 8.94 -5.41
N GLU A 65 14.84 10.18 -5.45
CA GLU A 65 14.00 11.32 -5.09
C GLU A 65 12.74 11.43 -5.96
N LYS A 66 12.87 11.18 -7.26
CA LYS A 66 11.72 11.23 -8.17
C LYS A 66 10.61 10.27 -7.73
N ASP A 67 11.01 9.08 -7.28
CA ASP A 67 10.05 8.06 -6.87
C ASP A 67 9.39 8.42 -5.54
N VAL A 68 10.17 8.99 -4.62
CA VAL A 68 9.63 9.46 -3.35
C VAL A 68 8.57 10.55 -3.58
N LEU A 69 8.83 11.44 -4.54
CA LEU A 69 7.87 12.50 -4.87
C LEU A 69 6.54 11.96 -5.40
N LYS A 70 6.55 10.82 -6.07
CA LYS A 70 5.30 10.19 -6.50
C LYS A 70 4.42 9.80 -5.32
N ILE A 71 5.04 9.33 -4.25
CA ILE A 71 4.31 8.95 -3.04
C ILE A 71 3.72 10.20 -2.38
N VAL A 72 4.50 11.26 -2.31
CA VAL A 72 4.06 12.51 -1.68
C VAL A 72 2.87 13.11 -2.42
N LYS A 73 2.81 12.92 -3.75
CA LYS A 73 1.72 13.47 -4.56
C LYS A 73 0.44 12.63 -4.49
N PHE A 74 0.49 11.50 -3.87
CA PHE A 74 -0.70 10.68 -3.68
C PHE A 74 -1.66 11.33 -2.69
#